data_3f12df3af53dea24229214b08c5d88d6
#
_entry.id   3f12df3af53dea24229214b08c5d88d6
#
_cell.length_a   1.000
_cell.length_b   1.000
_cell.length_c   1.000
_cell.angle_alpha   90.00
_cell.angle_beta   90.00
_cell.angle_gamma   90.00
#
_symmetry.space_group_name_H-M   'P 1'
#
loop_
_entity.id
_entity.type
_entity.pdbx_description
1 polymer ?
#
loop_
_entity_poly.entity_id
_entity_poly.type
_entity_poly.pdbx_seq_one_letter_code
_entity_poly.pdbx_strand_id
1 'polypeptide(L)'
;MNLQKKKPTPEEIIRIQKSYYDAGSNVVLSNTFGANGLKFDDEELEQLVTAAVKNAREAARQSSGTQEKFVALDIGPLGKLLKPYGDYEFEDAVAMYAKTVKFGVAAGVDLVFIETMNDSYDTKAALLAVKENTDLPVFVSNAYGADGKLMTGASPAAMVAMLEGMHADAIGANCSLGPDQLVGVVEEYLEYASVPVLLKPNAGLPRAENGKTVYDVFPPEFSESVGKLLEKGVRIAGGCCGTTPDYIRAVVEKSKSITPVPVTEKNLSLVSSYTHAVKFGESPILIGERINPTGKKRFQQALRENDIDYILGEALKQQDAGVQLLDVNVGLPEIDEPAFLLRAVRELQAVTDLPLQLDTTDPVAMEAGLRAYNGKAMVNSVNGKGLSHHRQ
;
A
#
# COMPACT_ATOMS: atom_id res chain seq x y z
N MET A 1 3.48 -36.53 16.27
CA MET A 1 2.43 -36.23 17.22
C MET A 1 1.69 -35.00 16.68
N ASN A 2 0.54 -35.18 15.99
CA ASN A 2 -0.26 -34.12 15.40
C ASN A 2 -0.97 -33.34 16.52
N LEU A 3 -0.35 -32.27 16.97
CA LEU A 3 -1.04 -31.26 17.77
C LEU A 3 -2.00 -30.51 16.81
N GLN A 4 -3.24 -31.00 16.69
CA GLN A 4 -4.33 -30.20 16.15
C GLN A 4 -4.42 -28.94 17.04
N LYS A 5 -3.87 -27.81 16.56
CA LYS A 5 -4.05 -26.53 17.25
C LYS A 5 -5.55 -26.27 17.32
N LYS A 6 -6.09 -26.30 18.53
CA LYS A 6 -7.51 -25.99 18.80
C LYS A 6 -7.80 -24.59 18.21
N LYS A 7 -8.78 -24.52 17.33
CA LYS A 7 -9.22 -23.20 16.80
C LYS A 7 -9.70 -22.33 17.98
N PRO A 8 -9.32 -21.05 18.07
CA PRO A 8 -9.79 -20.17 19.13
C PRO A 8 -11.31 -20.03 19.05
N THR A 9 -11.96 -19.95 20.22
CA THR A 9 -13.40 -19.70 20.26
C THR A 9 -13.71 -18.22 20.06
N PRO A 10 -14.94 -17.85 19.66
CA PRO A 10 -15.37 -16.45 19.59
C PRO A 10 -15.13 -15.68 20.89
N GLU A 11 -15.37 -16.29 22.04
CA GLU A 11 -15.17 -15.69 23.37
C GLU A 11 -13.70 -15.38 23.63
N GLU A 12 -12.79 -16.24 23.21
CA GLU A 12 -11.34 -16.01 23.32
C GLU A 12 -10.91 -14.83 22.46
N ILE A 13 -11.42 -14.72 21.23
CA ILE A 13 -11.14 -13.60 20.31
C ILE A 13 -11.70 -12.30 20.88
N ILE A 14 -12.97 -12.29 21.30
CA ILE A 14 -13.63 -11.13 21.91
C ILE A 14 -12.84 -10.66 23.14
N ARG A 15 -12.42 -11.59 24.02
CA ARG A 15 -11.62 -11.25 25.21
C ARG A 15 -10.30 -10.57 24.85
N ILE A 16 -9.60 -11.07 23.82
CA ILE A 16 -8.36 -10.47 23.35
C ILE A 16 -8.61 -9.06 22.80
N GLN A 17 -9.53 -8.91 21.85
CA GLN A 17 -9.84 -7.61 21.23
C GLN A 17 -10.33 -6.59 22.28
N LYS A 18 -11.18 -7.03 23.23
CA LYS A 18 -11.62 -6.22 24.36
C LYS A 18 -10.46 -5.69 25.19
N SER A 19 -9.42 -6.51 25.43
CA SER A 19 -8.27 -6.10 26.25
C SER A 19 -7.45 -4.96 25.61
N TYR A 20 -7.45 -4.86 24.26
CA TYR A 20 -6.83 -3.74 23.57
C TYR A 20 -7.70 -2.46 23.66
N TYR A 21 -9.02 -2.57 23.55
CA TYR A 21 -9.89 -1.42 23.83
C TYR A 21 -9.77 -0.94 25.29
N ASP A 22 -9.71 -1.86 26.25
CA ASP A 22 -9.52 -1.53 27.68
C ASP A 22 -8.12 -0.92 27.95
N ALA A 23 -7.16 -1.18 27.08
CA ALA A 23 -5.85 -0.53 27.12
C ALA A 23 -5.83 0.88 26.49
N GLY A 24 -6.93 1.31 25.85
CA GLY A 24 -7.11 2.63 25.28
C GLY A 24 -7.05 2.70 23.75
N SER A 25 -7.00 1.57 23.04
CA SER A 25 -7.07 1.56 21.57
C SER A 25 -8.36 2.18 21.07
N ASN A 26 -8.28 3.06 20.07
CA ASN A 26 -9.44 3.53 19.32
C ASN A 26 -9.85 2.54 18.22
N VAL A 27 -8.88 1.90 17.56
CA VAL A 27 -9.11 0.99 16.44
C VAL A 27 -8.63 -0.41 16.81
N VAL A 28 -9.45 -1.41 16.57
CA VAL A 28 -9.08 -2.83 16.68
C VAL A 28 -9.38 -3.52 15.34
N LEU A 29 -8.48 -4.40 14.94
CA LEU A 29 -8.57 -5.14 13.69
C LEU A 29 -9.53 -6.32 13.81
N SER A 30 -10.23 -6.64 12.72
CA SER A 30 -11.21 -7.73 12.66
C SER A 30 -10.60 -9.14 12.75
N ASN A 31 -9.27 -9.28 12.80
CA ASN A 31 -8.57 -10.58 12.76
C ASN A 31 -8.79 -11.36 11.45
N THR A 32 -8.78 -10.65 10.34
CA THR A 32 -8.98 -11.18 8.97
C THR A 32 -7.76 -11.08 8.08
N PHE A 33 -6.57 -10.79 8.65
CA PHE A 33 -5.30 -10.60 7.95
C PHE A 33 -5.02 -11.60 6.84
N GLY A 34 -5.27 -12.88 7.08
CA GLY A 34 -5.05 -13.95 6.11
C GLY A 34 -6.31 -14.43 5.38
N ALA A 35 -7.44 -13.74 5.53
CA ALA A 35 -8.71 -14.13 4.95
C ALA A 35 -8.83 -13.60 3.51
N ASN A 36 -8.60 -14.46 2.53
CA ASN A 36 -8.73 -14.12 1.12
C ASN A 36 -9.19 -15.34 0.28
N GLY A 37 -9.65 -15.06 -0.94
CA GLY A 37 -10.19 -16.06 -1.86
C GLY A 37 -9.18 -17.07 -2.42
N LEU A 38 -7.87 -16.94 -2.11
CA LEU A 38 -6.89 -17.98 -2.42
C LEU A 38 -6.87 -19.12 -1.40
N LYS A 39 -7.44 -18.88 -0.21
CA LYS A 39 -7.41 -19.83 0.93
C LYS A 39 -8.79 -20.39 1.26
N PHE A 40 -9.84 -19.66 0.95
CA PHE A 40 -11.22 -19.98 1.29
C PHE A 40 -12.10 -19.81 0.06
N ASP A 41 -13.12 -20.64 -0.08
CA ASP A 41 -14.17 -20.37 -1.05
C ASP A 41 -15.04 -19.16 -0.61
N ASP A 42 -15.91 -18.70 -1.48
CA ASP A 42 -16.65 -17.46 -1.25
C ASP A 42 -17.59 -17.57 -0.05
N GLU A 43 -18.21 -18.75 0.19
CA GLU A 43 -19.12 -18.97 1.34
C GLU A 43 -18.34 -19.01 2.65
N GLU A 44 -17.24 -19.75 2.70
CA GLU A 44 -16.36 -19.83 3.87
C GLU A 44 -15.77 -18.45 4.21
N LEU A 45 -15.32 -17.69 3.18
CA LEU A 45 -14.74 -16.37 3.34
C LEU A 45 -15.77 -15.38 3.92
N GLU A 46 -17.00 -15.36 3.40
CA GLU A 46 -18.08 -14.50 3.89
C GLU A 46 -18.41 -14.82 5.35
N GLN A 47 -18.57 -16.10 5.68
CA GLN A 47 -18.85 -16.54 7.05
C GLN A 47 -17.73 -16.13 8.01
N LEU A 48 -16.47 -16.32 7.60
CA LEU A 48 -15.30 -15.98 8.40
C LEU A 48 -15.20 -14.47 8.65
N VAL A 49 -15.29 -13.65 7.60
CA VAL A 49 -15.21 -12.19 7.72
C VAL A 49 -16.35 -11.63 8.55
N THR A 50 -17.58 -12.10 8.31
CA THR A 50 -18.78 -11.69 9.08
C THR A 50 -18.64 -12.02 10.56
N ALA A 51 -18.20 -13.24 10.90
CA ALA A 51 -17.99 -13.64 12.29
C ALA A 51 -16.87 -12.84 12.96
N ALA A 52 -15.80 -12.55 12.24
CA ALA A 52 -14.65 -11.78 12.74
C ALA A 52 -15.05 -10.33 13.08
N VAL A 53 -15.79 -9.67 12.19
CA VAL A 53 -16.31 -8.31 12.42
C VAL A 53 -17.29 -8.29 13.59
N LYS A 54 -18.20 -9.29 13.68
CA LYS A 54 -19.14 -9.42 14.79
C LYS A 54 -18.40 -9.55 16.13
N ASN A 55 -17.34 -10.35 16.19
CA ASN A 55 -16.53 -10.50 17.41
C ASN A 55 -15.87 -9.17 17.83
N ALA A 56 -15.31 -8.42 16.87
CA ALA A 56 -14.69 -7.13 17.13
C ALA A 56 -15.72 -6.07 17.61
N ARG A 57 -16.91 -6.04 17.03
CA ARG A 57 -18.02 -5.20 17.47
C ARG A 57 -18.47 -5.56 18.90
N GLU A 58 -18.57 -6.84 19.22
CA GLU A 58 -18.92 -7.29 20.56
C GLU A 58 -17.82 -6.94 21.58
N ALA A 59 -16.55 -7.06 21.21
CA ALA A 59 -15.44 -6.62 22.04
C ALA A 59 -15.49 -5.10 22.33
N ALA A 60 -15.80 -4.29 21.33
CA ALA A 60 -16.00 -2.85 21.49
C ALA A 60 -17.15 -2.53 22.46
N ARG A 61 -18.27 -3.23 22.32
CA ARG A 61 -19.46 -3.06 23.18
C ARG A 61 -19.19 -3.45 24.65
N GLN A 62 -18.42 -4.53 24.87
CA GLN A 62 -18.10 -5.03 26.22
C GLN A 62 -16.97 -4.26 26.89
N SER A 63 -16.20 -3.48 26.16
CA SER A 63 -15.06 -2.74 26.70
C SER A 63 -15.48 -1.63 27.63
N SER A 64 -14.72 -1.46 28.72
CA SER A 64 -14.89 -0.41 29.72
C SER A 64 -14.28 0.94 29.33
N GLY A 65 -13.45 0.99 28.30
CA GLY A 65 -12.81 2.22 27.83
C GLY A 65 -13.83 3.26 27.36
N THR A 66 -13.57 4.53 27.61
CA THR A 66 -14.47 5.66 27.30
C THR A 66 -14.14 6.35 25.95
N GLN A 67 -13.01 5.98 25.32
CA GLN A 67 -12.62 6.48 24.01
C GLN A 67 -13.58 6.00 22.92
N GLU A 68 -13.63 6.72 21.79
CA GLU A 68 -14.29 6.24 20.57
C GLU A 68 -13.65 4.94 20.09
N LYS A 69 -14.47 4.02 19.61
CA LYS A 69 -14.04 2.66 19.22
C LYS A 69 -14.50 2.34 17.82
N PHE A 70 -13.57 1.95 16.99
CA PHE A 70 -13.75 1.61 15.59
C PHE A 70 -13.27 0.17 15.33
N VAL A 71 -13.93 -0.51 14.41
CA VAL A 71 -13.53 -1.83 13.91
C VAL A 71 -13.00 -1.66 12.50
N ALA A 72 -11.75 -2.03 12.28
CA ALA A 72 -11.13 -2.02 10.96
C ALA A 72 -11.18 -3.40 10.33
N LEU A 73 -11.57 -3.47 9.05
CA LEU A 73 -11.34 -4.67 8.25
C LEU A 73 -9.84 -4.84 8.03
N ASP A 74 -9.31 -5.94 8.48
CA ASP A 74 -7.88 -6.25 8.44
C ASP A 74 -7.56 -7.02 7.14
N ILE A 75 -6.75 -6.43 6.28
CA ILE A 75 -6.30 -6.99 5.00
C ILE A 75 -4.79 -7.06 4.96
N GLY A 76 -4.26 -8.27 4.86
CA GLY A 76 -2.84 -8.53 4.65
C GLY A 76 -2.53 -8.92 3.20
N PRO A 77 -1.24 -9.17 2.88
CA PRO A 77 -0.79 -9.58 1.55
C PRO A 77 -1.44 -10.87 1.06
N LEU A 78 -1.69 -10.99 -0.26
CA LEU A 78 -2.17 -12.25 -0.85
C LEU A 78 -1.17 -13.40 -0.69
N GLY A 79 0.12 -13.10 -0.53
CA GLY A 79 1.19 -14.08 -0.49
C GLY A 79 1.56 -14.61 -1.88
N LYS A 80 1.30 -13.82 -2.92
CA LYS A 80 1.67 -14.04 -4.31
C LYS A 80 2.41 -12.84 -4.84
N LEU A 81 3.46 -13.07 -5.65
CA LEU A 81 4.06 -12.01 -6.45
C LEU A 81 3.28 -11.84 -7.74
N LEU A 82 3.00 -10.58 -8.06
CA LEU A 82 2.30 -10.21 -9.29
C LEU A 82 3.29 -10.13 -10.46
N LYS A 83 2.78 -10.32 -11.69
CA LYS A 83 3.58 -10.10 -12.89
C LYS A 83 4.11 -8.65 -12.95
N PRO A 84 5.35 -8.42 -13.42
CA PRO A 84 6.23 -9.37 -14.11
C PRO A 84 7.10 -10.23 -13.17
N TYR A 85 7.15 -9.96 -11.87
CA TYR A 85 8.05 -10.66 -10.93
C TYR A 85 7.51 -12.00 -10.43
N GLY A 86 6.23 -12.26 -10.53
CA GLY A 86 5.55 -13.51 -10.20
C GLY A 86 4.70 -14.03 -11.36
N ASP A 87 3.78 -14.93 -11.03
CA ASP A 87 2.88 -15.59 -11.97
C ASP A 87 1.42 -15.12 -11.88
N TYR A 88 1.10 -14.25 -10.91
CA TYR A 88 -0.28 -13.84 -10.64
C TYR A 88 -0.63 -12.52 -11.36
N GLU A 89 -1.84 -12.47 -11.96
CA GLU A 89 -2.28 -11.27 -12.67
C GLU A 89 -2.75 -10.19 -11.69
N PHE A 90 -2.51 -8.92 -12.04
CA PHE A 90 -2.92 -7.78 -11.22
C PHE A 90 -4.44 -7.72 -11.01
N GLU A 91 -5.22 -7.89 -12.08
CA GLU A 91 -6.68 -7.83 -12.00
C GLU A 91 -7.28 -9.00 -11.20
N ASP A 92 -6.64 -10.17 -11.24
CA ASP A 92 -7.04 -11.29 -10.38
C ASP A 92 -6.77 -10.96 -8.89
N ALA A 93 -5.68 -10.27 -8.59
CA ALA A 93 -5.38 -9.80 -7.24
C ALA A 93 -6.44 -8.79 -6.76
N VAL A 94 -6.77 -7.79 -7.59
CA VAL A 94 -7.85 -6.82 -7.30
C VAL A 94 -9.16 -7.55 -7.02
N ALA A 95 -9.53 -8.52 -7.86
CA ALA A 95 -10.75 -9.31 -7.68
C ALA A 95 -10.76 -10.14 -6.38
N MET A 96 -9.61 -10.71 -5.97
CA MET A 96 -9.49 -11.44 -4.72
C MET A 96 -9.68 -10.53 -3.50
N TYR A 97 -9.03 -9.36 -3.49
CA TYR A 97 -9.20 -8.39 -2.42
C TYR A 97 -10.63 -7.84 -2.36
N ALA A 98 -11.25 -7.56 -3.50
CA ALA A 98 -12.61 -7.05 -3.61
C ALA A 98 -13.65 -7.95 -2.90
N LYS A 99 -13.46 -9.27 -2.91
CA LYS A 99 -14.33 -10.20 -2.19
C LYS A 99 -14.31 -9.94 -0.68
N THR A 100 -13.10 -9.90 -0.09
CA THR A 100 -12.93 -9.64 1.35
C THR A 100 -13.48 -8.26 1.73
N VAL A 101 -13.22 -7.23 0.90
CA VAL A 101 -13.74 -5.87 1.10
C VAL A 101 -15.26 -5.87 1.15
N LYS A 102 -15.93 -6.46 0.16
CA LYS A 102 -17.40 -6.52 0.09
C LYS A 102 -18.02 -7.20 1.31
N PHE A 103 -17.44 -8.31 1.76
CA PHE A 103 -17.93 -9.02 2.95
C PHE A 103 -17.71 -8.19 4.23
N GLY A 104 -16.54 -7.52 4.36
CA GLY A 104 -16.27 -6.65 5.51
C GLY A 104 -17.19 -5.44 5.58
N VAL A 105 -17.45 -4.78 4.45
CA VAL A 105 -18.39 -3.66 4.35
C VAL A 105 -19.81 -4.10 4.70
N ALA A 106 -20.27 -5.24 4.15
CA ALA A 106 -21.58 -5.81 4.46
C ALA A 106 -21.70 -6.19 5.95
N ALA A 107 -20.63 -6.63 6.58
CA ALA A 107 -20.56 -6.93 8.01
C ALA A 107 -20.53 -5.68 8.91
N GLY A 108 -20.33 -4.49 8.35
CA GLY A 108 -20.43 -3.21 9.04
C GLY A 108 -19.14 -2.77 9.73
N VAL A 109 -17.98 -2.86 9.08
CA VAL A 109 -16.73 -2.25 9.54
C VAL A 109 -16.78 -0.72 9.42
N ASP A 110 -15.95 0.01 10.19
CA ASP A 110 -15.88 1.46 10.17
C ASP A 110 -14.84 1.98 9.16
N LEU A 111 -13.80 1.20 8.91
CA LEU A 111 -12.71 1.51 7.99
C LEU A 111 -12.06 0.22 7.49
N VAL A 112 -11.24 0.35 6.47
CA VAL A 112 -10.38 -0.74 5.97
C VAL A 112 -8.94 -0.45 6.36
N PHE A 113 -8.22 -1.46 6.84
CA PHE A 113 -6.80 -1.36 7.13
C PHE A 113 -6.03 -2.42 6.34
N ILE A 114 -5.32 -1.96 5.32
CA ILE A 114 -4.37 -2.75 4.54
C ILE A 114 -3.04 -2.68 5.27
N GLU A 115 -2.54 -3.81 5.78
CA GLU A 115 -1.33 -3.78 6.62
C GLU A 115 -0.28 -4.82 6.22
N THR A 116 0.96 -4.55 6.63
CA THR A 116 2.11 -5.47 6.47
C THR A 116 2.38 -5.81 5.00
N MET A 117 2.07 -4.88 4.11
CA MET A 117 2.30 -5.06 2.69
C MET A 117 3.80 -4.90 2.40
N ASN A 118 4.39 -5.88 1.75
CA ASN A 118 5.83 -5.94 1.45
C ASN A 118 6.16 -5.77 -0.04
N ASP A 119 5.14 -5.57 -0.85
CA ASP A 119 5.22 -5.33 -2.29
C ASP A 119 4.32 -4.17 -2.69
N SER A 120 4.85 -3.23 -3.49
CA SER A 120 4.11 -2.04 -3.92
C SER A 120 2.93 -2.39 -4.84
N TYR A 121 3.09 -3.38 -5.70
CA TYR A 121 2.06 -3.74 -6.66
C TYR A 121 0.89 -4.49 -6.02
N ASP A 122 1.18 -5.39 -5.08
CA ASP A 122 0.17 -6.04 -4.24
C ASP A 122 -0.57 -5.00 -3.37
N THR A 123 0.16 -4.02 -2.81
CA THR A 123 -0.43 -2.89 -2.06
C THR A 123 -1.40 -2.09 -2.94
N LYS A 124 -0.99 -1.80 -4.19
CA LYS A 124 -1.84 -1.09 -5.17
C LYS A 124 -3.11 -1.88 -5.46
N ALA A 125 -3.01 -3.19 -5.71
CA ALA A 125 -4.16 -4.04 -5.98
C ALA A 125 -5.17 -4.04 -4.82
N ALA A 126 -4.67 -4.14 -3.57
CA ALA A 126 -5.51 -4.08 -2.38
C ALA A 126 -6.22 -2.73 -2.23
N LEU A 127 -5.47 -1.61 -2.39
CA LEU A 127 -6.03 -0.26 -2.29
C LEU A 127 -7.06 0.01 -3.40
N LEU A 128 -6.77 -0.41 -4.63
CA LEU A 128 -7.71 -0.28 -5.76
C LEU A 128 -9.00 -1.05 -5.49
N ALA A 129 -8.90 -2.28 -5.00
CA ALA A 129 -10.06 -3.08 -4.62
C ALA A 129 -10.92 -2.40 -3.55
N VAL A 130 -10.31 -1.68 -2.59
CA VAL A 130 -11.06 -0.89 -1.60
C VAL A 130 -11.77 0.28 -2.26
N LYS A 131 -11.03 1.10 -3.03
CA LYS A 131 -11.58 2.33 -3.64
C LYS A 131 -12.67 2.07 -4.68
N GLU A 132 -12.63 0.91 -5.36
CA GLU A 132 -13.68 0.50 -6.32
C GLU A 132 -14.95 -0.06 -5.63
N ASN A 133 -14.90 -0.42 -4.34
CA ASN A 133 -16.01 -1.13 -3.68
C ASN A 133 -16.58 -0.45 -2.44
N THR A 134 -15.97 0.64 -1.95
CA THR A 134 -16.47 1.38 -0.78
C THR A 134 -15.86 2.78 -0.68
N ASP A 135 -16.61 3.70 -0.04
CA ASP A 135 -16.14 5.04 0.33
C ASP A 135 -15.65 5.10 1.79
N LEU A 136 -15.52 3.96 2.47
CA LEU A 136 -14.99 3.94 3.84
C LEU A 136 -13.53 4.41 3.87
N PRO A 137 -13.11 5.05 4.97
CA PRO A 137 -11.71 5.41 5.15
C PRO A 137 -10.79 4.19 5.00
N VAL A 138 -9.65 4.36 4.31
CA VAL A 138 -8.66 3.30 4.14
C VAL A 138 -7.30 3.73 4.64
N PHE A 139 -6.75 2.94 5.56
CA PHE A 139 -5.39 3.08 6.07
C PHE A 139 -4.50 2.04 5.41
N VAL A 140 -3.30 2.44 5.03
CA VAL A 140 -2.34 1.55 4.37
C VAL A 140 -1.00 1.59 5.08
N SER A 141 -0.46 0.43 5.42
CA SER A 141 0.89 0.33 5.97
C SER A 141 1.72 -0.75 5.29
N ASN A 142 2.98 -0.42 5.10
CA ASN A 142 3.95 -1.27 4.45
C ASN A 142 5.00 -1.79 5.44
N ALA A 143 5.55 -2.96 5.15
CA ALA A 143 6.59 -3.60 5.95
C ALA A 143 7.95 -3.41 5.26
N TYR A 144 8.82 -2.60 5.87
CA TYR A 144 10.14 -2.24 5.35
C TYR A 144 11.24 -3.13 5.91
N GLY A 145 12.24 -3.41 5.07
CA GLY A 145 13.49 -4.02 5.51
C GLY A 145 14.41 -3.03 6.25
N ALA A 146 15.53 -3.55 6.77
CA ALA A 146 16.53 -2.74 7.45
C ALA A 146 17.22 -1.71 6.53
N ASP A 147 17.14 -1.91 5.23
CA ASP A 147 17.59 -0.98 4.19
C ASP A 147 16.60 0.17 3.89
N GLY A 148 15.47 0.22 4.61
CA GLY A 148 14.41 1.20 4.40
C GLY A 148 13.59 0.99 3.13
N LYS A 149 13.59 -0.22 2.54
CA LYS A 149 12.86 -0.53 1.31
C LYS A 149 11.90 -1.69 1.51
N LEU A 150 10.87 -1.75 0.67
CA LEU A 150 10.02 -2.93 0.54
C LEU A 150 10.80 -4.08 -0.12
N MET A 151 10.30 -5.29 -0.01
CA MET A 151 10.91 -6.49 -0.61
C MET A 151 11.21 -6.32 -2.11
N THR A 152 10.36 -5.62 -2.83
CA THR A 152 10.50 -5.34 -4.28
C THR A 152 11.22 -4.01 -4.57
N GLY A 153 11.78 -3.34 -3.56
CA GLY A 153 12.66 -2.18 -3.71
C GLY A 153 12.02 -0.81 -3.53
N ALA A 154 10.71 -0.72 -3.28
CA ALA A 154 10.03 0.56 -3.12
C ALA A 154 10.51 1.33 -1.89
N SER A 155 10.86 2.62 -2.09
CA SER A 155 11.15 3.57 -1.01
C SER A 155 9.87 4.11 -0.37
N PRO A 156 9.94 4.68 0.85
CA PRO A 156 8.80 5.38 1.45
C PRO A 156 8.25 6.51 0.55
N ALA A 157 9.09 7.31 -0.07
CA ALA A 157 8.67 8.38 -0.99
C ALA A 157 7.89 7.84 -2.21
N ALA A 158 8.30 6.70 -2.78
CA ALA A 158 7.56 6.05 -3.86
C ALA A 158 6.17 5.60 -3.40
N MET A 159 6.09 5.02 -2.20
CA MET A 159 4.82 4.61 -1.61
C MET A 159 3.92 5.79 -1.28
N VAL A 160 4.46 6.89 -0.72
CA VAL A 160 3.70 8.14 -0.51
C VAL A 160 3.10 8.62 -1.83
N ALA A 161 3.91 8.74 -2.89
CA ALA A 161 3.44 9.22 -4.18
C ALA A 161 2.28 8.38 -4.73
N MET A 162 2.39 7.05 -4.67
CA MET A 162 1.37 6.13 -5.16
C MET A 162 0.13 6.15 -4.28
N LEU A 163 0.28 5.99 -2.97
CA LEU A 163 -0.85 5.83 -2.05
C LEU A 163 -1.69 7.10 -1.91
N GLU A 164 -1.06 8.28 -1.87
CA GLU A 164 -1.79 9.56 -1.89
C GLU A 164 -2.44 9.82 -3.25
N GLY A 165 -1.76 9.45 -4.35
CA GLY A 165 -2.35 9.51 -5.69
C GLY A 165 -3.59 8.64 -5.86
N MET A 166 -3.72 7.58 -5.06
CA MET A 166 -4.89 6.70 -4.98
C MET A 166 -5.82 7.03 -3.81
N HIS A 167 -5.64 8.18 -3.17
CA HIS A 167 -6.50 8.68 -2.08
C HIS A 167 -6.60 7.76 -0.85
N ALA A 168 -5.48 7.18 -0.40
CA ALA A 168 -5.41 6.57 0.93
C ALA A 168 -5.57 7.65 2.02
N ASP A 169 -6.34 7.36 3.09
CA ASP A 169 -6.68 8.33 4.13
C ASP A 169 -5.61 8.42 5.23
N ALA A 170 -4.81 7.39 5.40
CA ALA A 170 -3.60 7.38 6.21
C ALA A 170 -2.60 6.36 5.65
N ILE A 171 -1.31 6.66 5.73
CA ILE A 171 -0.24 5.83 5.18
C ILE A 171 0.92 5.68 6.16
N GLY A 172 1.73 4.63 6.03
CA GLY A 172 2.91 4.50 6.90
C GLY A 172 3.52 3.12 6.94
N ALA A 173 4.07 2.76 8.10
CA ALA A 173 4.84 1.53 8.27
C ALA A 173 4.36 0.69 9.45
N ASN A 174 4.43 -0.64 9.29
CA ASN A 174 4.22 -1.56 10.40
C ASN A 174 5.07 -2.82 10.26
N CYS A 175 5.21 -3.55 11.37
CA CYS A 175 5.89 -4.84 11.43
C CYS A 175 7.39 -4.77 11.06
N SER A 176 8.01 -5.93 10.78
CA SER A 176 9.41 -6.18 10.44
C SER A 176 10.43 -5.73 11.50
N LEU A 177 10.41 -4.48 11.89
CA LEU A 177 11.43 -3.80 12.70
C LEU A 177 10.83 -3.22 13.99
N GLY A 178 11.69 -2.91 14.95
CA GLY A 178 11.35 -2.15 16.14
C GLY A 178 11.25 -0.63 15.88
N PRO A 179 10.74 0.15 16.86
CA PRO A 179 10.47 1.58 16.63
C PRO A 179 11.73 2.38 16.28
N ASP A 180 12.88 2.11 16.90
CA ASP A 180 14.12 2.86 16.63
C ASP A 180 14.70 2.57 15.23
N GLN A 181 14.45 1.39 14.70
CA GLN A 181 14.92 0.99 13.37
C GLN A 181 14.05 1.54 12.24
N LEU A 182 12.80 1.93 12.54
CA LEU A 182 11.87 2.54 11.60
C LEU A 182 11.97 4.08 11.53
N VAL A 183 12.85 4.70 12.32
CA VAL A 183 12.97 6.18 12.37
C VAL A 183 13.19 6.78 10.98
N GLY A 184 14.16 6.29 10.19
CA GLY A 184 14.43 6.81 8.86
C GLY A 184 13.26 6.65 7.88
N VAL A 185 12.56 5.51 7.94
CA VAL A 185 11.34 5.26 7.14
C VAL A 185 10.25 6.27 7.51
N VAL A 186 10.02 6.49 8.81
CA VAL A 186 9.00 7.42 9.30
C VAL A 186 9.35 8.87 8.93
N GLU A 187 10.61 9.26 9.03
CA GLU A 187 11.06 10.61 8.66
C GLU A 187 10.83 10.88 7.17
N GLU A 188 11.10 9.91 6.29
CA GLU A 188 10.82 10.03 4.87
C GLU A 188 9.30 10.11 4.61
N TYR A 189 8.45 9.32 5.29
CA TYR A 189 7.00 9.50 5.23
C TYR A 189 6.58 10.90 5.64
N LEU A 190 7.09 11.41 6.76
CA LEU A 190 6.75 12.75 7.27
C LEU A 190 7.24 13.89 6.37
N GLU A 191 8.30 13.68 5.62
CA GLU A 191 8.81 14.64 4.62
C GLU A 191 7.85 14.81 3.45
N TYR A 192 7.30 13.68 2.94
CA TYR A 192 6.54 13.69 1.68
C TYR A 192 5.03 13.64 1.87
N ALA A 193 4.52 13.05 2.96
CA ALA A 193 3.09 12.80 3.13
C ALA A 193 2.29 14.06 3.50
N SER A 194 1.17 14.25 2.81
CA SER A 194 0.13 15.24 3.09
C SER A 194 -1.07 14.68 3.86
N VAL A 195 -1.08 13.38 4.13
CA VAL A 195 -2.07 12.65 4.92
C VAL A 195 -1.47 12.18 6.25
N PRO A 196 -2.28 11.77 7.24
CA PRO A 196 -1.79 11.24 8.50
C PRO A 196 -0.80 10.08 8.33
N VAL A 197 0.37 10.18 8.96
CA VAL A 197 1.36 9.10 8.99
C VAL A 197 1.07 8.15 10.16
N LEU A 198 1.05 6.84 9.86
CA LEU A 198 0.80 5.78 10.83
C LEU A 198 2.05 4.94 11.09
N LEU A 199 2.18 4.44 12.33
CA LEU A 199 3.29 3.59 12.76
C LEU A 199 2.80 2.49 13.71
N LYS A 200 3.06 1.22 13.37
CA LYS A 200 2.80 0.05 14.22
C LYS A 200 4.03 -0.88 14.24
N PRO A 201 5.09 -0.55 14.99
CA PRO A 201 6.32 -1.34 15.00
C PRO A 201 6.18 -2.63 15.80
N ASN A 202 7.13 -3.54 15.63
CA ASN A 202 7.31 -4.71 16.50
C ASN A 202 7.90 -4.28 17.86
N ALA A 203 7.77 -5.16 18.85
CA ALA A 203 8.44 -5.00 20.15
C ALA A 203 9.95 -5.32 20.08
N GLY A 204 10.64 -4.79 19.07
CA GLY A 204 12.01 -5.12 18.71
C GLY A 204 12.11 -6.22 17.64
N LEU A 205 13.30 -6.79 17.45
CA LEU A 205 13.52 -7.88 16.53
C LEU A 205 13.13 -9.24 17.14
N PRO A 206 12.48 -10.14 16.38
CA PRO A 206 12.17 -11.47 16.86
C PRO A 206 13.46 -12.30 17.04
N ARG A 207 13.60 -12.97 18.18
CA ARG A 207 14.64 -13.99 18.39
C ARG A 207 14.04 -15.29 18.92
N ALA A 208 14.68 -16.42 18.58
CA ALA A 208 14.27 -17.71 19.10
C ALA A 208 14.93 -17.99 20.45
N GLU A 209 14.12 -18.26 21.47
CA GLU A 209 14.58 -18.66 22.80
C GLU A 209 13.72 -19.81 23.30
N ASN A 210 14.35 -20.96 23.62
CA ASN A 210 13.66 -22.16 24.10
C ASN A 210 12.48 -22.60 23.19
N GLY A 211 12.62 -22.48 21.86
CA GLY A 211 11.59 -22.84 20.89
C GLY A 211 10.39 -21.89 20.83
N LYS A 212 10.50 -20.70 21.46
CA LYS A 212 9.51 -19.62 21.38
C LYS A 212 10.12 -18.39 20.74
N THR A 213 9.29 -17.62 20.05
CA THR A 213 9.67 -16.28 19.59
C THR A 213 9.54 -15.31 20.75
N VAL A 214 10.60 -14.59 21.07
CA VAL A 214 10.65 -13.54 22.09
C VAL A 214 11.10 -12.22 21.48
N TYR A 215 10.73 -11.13 22.11
CA TYR A 215 11.06 -9.77 21.76
C TYR A 215 11.72 -9.09 22.95
N ASP A 216 12.63 -8.14 22.71
CA ASP A 216 13.52 -7.57 23.72
C ASP A 216 13.29 -6.08 24.03
N VAL A 217 12.36 -5.42 23.33
CA VAL A 217 11.94 -4.05 23.65
C VAL A 217 10.69 -4.12 24.52
N PHE A 218 10.77 -3.66 25.76
CA PHE A 218 9.66 -3.70 26.72
C PHE A 218 8.75 -2.46 26.64
N PRO A 219 7.53 -2.48 27.26
CA PRO A 219 6.55 -1.40 27.13
C PRO A 219 7.07 0.02 27.44
N PRO A 220 7.91 0.26 28.49
CA PRO A 220 8.43 1.60 28.76
C PRO A 220 9.36 2.12 27.65
N GLU A 221 10.30 1.32 27.18
CA GLU A 221 11.25 1.65 26.12
C GLU A 221 10.50 1.84 24.80
N PHE A 222 9.57 0.94 24.49
CA PHE A 222 8.73 1.00 23.30
C PHE A 222 7.93 2.31 23.26
N SER A 223 7.27 2.67 24.37
CA SER A 223 6.47 3.89 24.43
C SER A 223 7.31 5.16 24.35
N GLU A 224 8.53 5.15 24.88
CA GLU A 224 9.46 6.26 24.75
C GLU A 224 9.91 6.47 23.29
N SER A 225 10.28 5.40 22.58
CA SER A 225 10.69 5.47 21.18
C SER A 225 9.52 5.88 20.27
N VAL A 226 8.33 5.29 20.46
CA VAL A 226 7.12 5.70 19.73
C VAL A 226 6.74 7.14 20.05
N GLY A 227 6.88 7.57 21.31
CA GLY A 227 6.62 8.94 21.74
C GLY A 227 7.44 9.98 20.99
N LYS A 228 8.73 9.74 20.77
CA LYS A 228 9.59 10.61 19.95
C LYS A 228 9.11 10.74 18.51
N LEU A 229 8.51 9.68 17.94
CA LEU A 229 7.97 9.71 16.58
C LEU A 229 6.61 10.42 16.52
N LEU A 230 5.80 10.33 17.60
CA LEU A 230 4.59 11.16 17.74
C LEU A 230 4.94 12.65 17.81
N GLU A 231 5.99 13.03 18.56
CA GLU A 231 6.50 14.40 18.62
C GLU A 231 6.98 14.92 17.25
N LYS A 232 7.48 14.04 16.36
CA LYS A 232 7.88 14.40 15.00
C LYS A 232 6.70 14.55 14.03
N GLY A 233 5.52 14.00 14.35
CA GLY A 233 4.33 14.17 13.50
C GLY A 233 3.57 12.88 13.14
N VAL A 234 3.98 11.71 13.63
CA VAL A 234 3.15 10.50 13.52
C VAL A 234 1.80 10.77 14.19
N ARG A 235 0.70 10.41 13.52
CA ARG A 235 -0.66 10.71 13.98
C ARG A 235 -1.43 9.47 14.45
N ILE A 236 -1.07 8.31 13.93
CA ILE A 236 -1.69 7.03 14.29
C ILE A 236 -0.59 6.10 14.75
N ALA A 237 -0.67 5.65 15.99
CA ALA A 237 0.33 4.76 16.57
C ALA A 237 -0.31 3.51 17.14
N GLY A 238 0.44 2.42 17.11
CA GLY A 238 0.04 1.14 17.68
C GLY A 238 1.23 0.22 17.86
N GLY A 239 0.98 -1.06 17.78
CA GLY A 239 2.02 -2.08 17.82
C GLY A 239 1.68 -3.25 16.90
N CYS A 240 2.70 -4.03 16.54
CA CYS A 240 2.58 -5.23 15.73
C CYS A 240 3.12 -6.43 16.49
N CYS A 241 3.97 -7.26 15.90
CA CYS A 241 4.47 -8.49 16.52
C CYS A 241 5.16 -8.26 17.85
N GLY A 242 4.83 -9.10 18.85
CA GLY A 242 5.37 -9.02 20.20
C GLY A 242 4.68 -8.03 21.13
N THR A 243 3.87 -7.10 20.62
CA THR A 243 3.16 -6.13 21.45
C THR A 243 1.90 -6.73 22.08
N THR A 244 1.60 -6.32 23.31
CA THR A 244 0.45 -6.72 24.10
C THR A 244 -0.36 -5.47 24.53
N PRO A 245 -1.53 -5.61 25.16
CA PRO A 245 -2.27 -4.47 25.70
C PRO A 245 -1.45 -3.55 26.60
N ASP A 246 -0.41 -4.06 27.28
CA ASP A 246 0.44 -3.23 28.14
C ASP A 246 1.30 -2.24 27.35
N TYR A 247 1.76 -2.62 26.14
CA TYR A 247 2.44 -1.70 25.20
C TYR A 247 1.51 -0.58 24.76
N ILE A 248 0.28 -0.94 24.40
CA ILE A 248 -0.72 0.04 23.99
C ILE A 248 -1.05 1.01 25.12
N ARG A 249 -1.25 0.50 26.34
CA ARG A 249 -1.47 1.35 27.53
C ARG A 249 -0.30 2.33 27.75
N ALA A 250 0.94 1.85 27.61
CA ALA A 250 2.12 2.70 27.75
C ALA A 250 2.19 3.80 26.69
N VAL A 251 1.89 3.47 25.41
CA VAL A 251 1.84 4.46 24.32
C VAL A 251 0.71 5.46 24.53
N VAL A 252 -0.48 5.01 24.92
CA VAL A 252 -1.62 5.88 25.24
C VAL A 252 -1.29 6.84 26.37
N GLU A 253 -0.65 6.36 27.44
CA GLU A 253 -0.25 7.23 28.56
C GLU A 253 0.81 8.25 28.12
N LYS A 254 1.83 7.82 27.37
CA LYS A 254 2.86 8.70 26.82
C LYS A 254 2.27 9.78 25.92
N SER A 255 1.31 9.44 25.06
CA SER A 255 0.69 10.36 24.11
C SER A 255 -0.07 11.51 24.75
N LYS A 256 -0.58 11.35 25.98
CA LYS A 256 -1.32 12.41 26.69
C LYS A 256 -0.49 13.68 26.94
N SER A 257 0.83 13.56 27.04
CA SER A 257 1.76 14.67 27.24
C SER A 257 2.26 15.30 25.94
N ILE A 258 1.91 14.73 24.78
CA ILE A 258 2.42 15.16 23.47
C ILE A 258 1.37 16.03 22.79
N THR A 259 1.78 17.23 22.38
CA THR A 259 0.94 18.07 21.51
C THR A 259 1.04 17.55 20.08
N PRO A 260 -0.09 17.14 19.46
CA PRO A 260 -0.07 16.61 18.11
C PRO A 260 0.41 17.64 17.08
N VAL A 261 1.37 17.27 16.23
CA VAL A 261 1.78 18.09 15.09
C VAL A 261 0.67 18.08 14.04
N PRO A 262 0.21 19.24 13.54
CA PRO A 262 -0.81 19.30 12.50
C PRO A 262 -0.33 18.58 11.22
N VAL A 263 -1.23 17.85 10.58
CA VAL A 263 -1.01 17.35 9.22
C VAL A 263 -1.14 18.54 8.26
N THR A 264 -0.15 18.70 7.39
CA THR A 264 -0.09 19.81 6.44
C THR A 264 0.11 19.29 5.03
N GLU A 265 -0.57 19.88 4.05
CA GLU A 265 -0.30 19.62 2.65
C GLU A 265 1.14 20.02 2.29
N LYS A 266 1.86 19.14 1.65
CA LYS A 266 3.24 19.37 1.23
C LYS A 266 3.33 20.11 -0.11
N ASN A 267 2.26 20.10 -0.91
CA ASN A 267 2.20 20.71 -2.24
C ASN A 267 3.34 20.26 -3.16
N LEU A 268 3.68 18.98 -3.10
CA LEU A 268 4.74 18.38 -3.90
C LEU A 268 4.17 17.79 -5.19
N SER A 269 4.84 18.08 -6.31
CA SER A 269 4.61 17.38 -7.58
C SER A 269 5.53 16.16 -7.64
N LEU A 270 4.97 14.98 -7.43
CA LEU A 270 5.70 13.72 -7.40
C LEU A 270 5.14 12.75 -8.43
N VAL A 271 6.04 12.04 -9.10
CA VAL A 271 5.76 10.80 -9.82
C VAL A 271 6.62 9.69 -9.22
N SER A 272 6.22 8.45 -9.38
CA SER A 272 7.04 7.33 -8.89
C SER A 272 6.97 6.13 -9.82
N SER A 273 8.05 5.37 -9.81
CA SER A 273 8.05 3.98 -10.25
C SER A 273 7.76 3.06 -9.06
N TYR A 274 7.97 1.76 -9.27
CA TYR A 274 7.87 0.77 -8.21
C TYR A 274 9.06 0.78 -7.22
N THR A 275 10.09 1.61 -7.44
CA THR A 275 11.27 1.71 -6.56
C THR A 275 11.45 3.08 -5.93
N HIS A 276 11.32 4.15 -6.69
CA HIS A 276 11.65 5.51 -6.25
C HIS A 276 10.68 6.57 -6.78
N ALA A 277 10.69 7.73 -6.13
CA ALA A 277 9.95 8.91 -6.55
C ALA A 277 10.86 9.93 -7.23
N VAL A 278 10.31 10.69 -8.17
CA VAL A 278 10.93 11.86 -8.78
C VAL A 278 10.12 13.10 -8.42
N LYS A 279 10.79 14.07 -7.79
CA LYS A 279 10.21 15.33 -7.35
C LYS A 279 10.47 16.43 -8.38
N PHE A 280 9.41 17.10 -8.80
CA PHE A 280 9.49 18.23 -9.72
C PHE A 280 9.67 19.55 -8.97
N GLY A 281 10.33 20.52 -9.62
CA GLY A 281 10.40 21.92 -9.17
C GLY A 281 11.72 22.35 -8.55
N GLU A 282 12.64 21.44 -8.24
CA GLU A 282 13.97 21.78 -7.67
C GLU A 282 15.05 21.91 -8.73
N SER A 283 15.02 21.06 -9.74
CA SER A 283 15.97 21.04 -10.85
C SER A 283 15.27 20.63 -12.15
N PRO A 284 15.87 20.91 -13.33
CA PRO A 284 15.35 20.39 -14.59
C PRO A 284 15.30 18.86 -14.58
N ILE A 285 14.18 18.29 -15.04
CA ILE A 285 13.96 16.86 -15.20
C ILE A 285 13.99 16.52 -16.69
N LEU A 286 14.79 15.52 -17.07
CA LEU A 286 14.87 15.03 -18.44
C LEU A 286 13.85 13.89 -18.63
N ILE A 287 12.95 14.07 -19.58
CA ILE A 287 11.97 13.07 -20.00
C ILE A 287 12.40 12.52 -21.36
N GLY A 288 12.61 11.22 -21.45
CA GLY A 288 13.00 10.55 -22.69
C GLY A 288 11.79 10.30 -23.59
N GLU A 289 11.77 10.87 -24.79
CA GLU A 289 10.61 10.86 -25.72
C GLU A 289 10.88 9.98 -26.98
N ARG A 290 11.70 8.93 -26.89
CA ARG A 290 11.97 8.08 -28.07
C ARG A 290 10.93 7.00 -28.29
N ILE A 291 10.18 6.61 -27.24
CA ILE A 291 9.05 5.67 -27.33
C ILE A 291 7.81 6.44 -27.77
N ASN A 292 7.79 6.84 -29.06
CA ASN A 292 6.74 7.66 -29.65
C ASN A 292 6.77 7.47 -31.17
N PRO A 293 5.62 7.13 -31.83
CA PRO A 293 5.58 6.88 -33.27
C PRO A 293 5.69 8.15 -34.14
N THR A 294 5.50 9.35 -33.57
CA THR A 294 5.46 10.59 -34.32
C THR A 294 6.77 10.86 -35.05
N GLY A 295 6.73 10.83 -36.39
CA GLY A 295 7.90 11.06 -37.26
C GLY A 295 8.96 9.95 -37.26
N LYS A 296 8.76 8.83 -36.55
CA LYS A 296 9.74 7.74 -36.39
C LYS A 296 9.31 6.47 -37.13
N LYS A 297 9.61 6.36 -38.43
CA LYS A 297 9.18 5.23 -39.29
C LYS A 297 9.54 3.85 -38.72
N ARG A 298 10.73 3.66 -38.16
CA ARG A 298 11.15 2.38 -37.56
C ARG A 298 10.32 2.04 -36.34
N PHE A 299 9.97 3.03 -35.50
CA PHE A 299 9.12 2.83 -34.34
C PHE A 299 7.69 2.46 -34.76
N GLN A 300 7.11 3.15 -35.77
CA GLN A 300 5.82 2.79 -36.35
C GLN A 300 5.81 1.37 -36.90
N GLN A 301 6.89 0.94 -37.55
CA GLN A 301 7.04 -0.45 -38.00
C GLN A 301 7.05 -1.43 -36.84
N ALA A 302 7.81 -1.13 -35.76
CA ALA A 302 7.84 -1.97 -34.55
C ALA A 302 6.45 -2.16 -33.94
N LEU A 303 5.64 -1.09 -33.87
CA LEU A 303 4.26 -1.19 -33.39
C LEU A 303 3.42 -2.11 -34.27
N ARG A 304 3.48 -1.98 -35.62
CA ARG A 304 2.72 -2.84 -36.54
C ARG A 304 3.15 -4.30 -36.49
N GLU A 305 4.44 -4.55 -36.29
CA GLU A 305 5.03 -5.89 -36.20
C GLU A 305 4.95 -6.48 -34.79
N ASN A 306 4.41 -5.71 -33.82
CA ASN A 306 4.37 -6.09 -32.41
C ASN A 306 5.75 -6.41 -31.83
N ASP A 307 6.79 -5.69 -32.31
CA ASP A 307 8.21 -5.83 -31.93
C ASP A 307 8.46 -5.08 -30.59
N ILE A 308 8.11 -5.73 -29.48
CA ILE A 308 8.27 -5.15 -28.16
C ILE A 308 9.76 -4.98 -27.78
N ASP A 309 10.64 -5.86 -28.26
CA ASP A 309 12.06 -5.81 -27.95
C ASP A 309 12.71 -4.52 -28.46
N TYR A 310 12.25 -4.02 -29.62
CA TYR A 310 12.69 -2.72 -30.11
C TYR A 310 12.30 -1.57 -29.16
N ILE A 311 11.08 -1.62 -28.62
CA ILE A 311 10.57 -0.61 -27.67
C ILE A 311 11.39 -0.64 -26.38
N LEU A 312 11.63 -1.83 -25.82
CA LEU A 312 12.46 -2.01 -24.63
C LEU A 312 13.89 -1.54 -24.86
N GLY A 313 14.44 -1.81 -26.05
CA GLY A 313 15.75 -1.31 -26.45
C GLY A 313 15.84 0.23 -26.49
N GLU A 314 14.77 0.91 -26.94
CA GLU A 314 14.70 2.38 -26.90
C GLU A 314 14.60 2.92 -25.46
N ALA A 315 13.90 2.23 -24.55
CA ALA A 315 13.83 2.58 -23.13
C ALA A 315 15.23 2.53 -22.49
N LEU A 316 15.93 1.40 -22.64
CA LEU A 316 17.26 1.20 -22.05
C LEU A 316 18.29 2.21 -22.57
N LYS A 317 18.28 2.54 -23.87
CA LYS A 317 19.16 3.58 -24.43
C LYS A 317 18.93 4.96 -23.80
N GLN A 318 17.66 5.29 -23.50
CA GLN A 318 17.32 6.55 -22.84
C GLN A 318 17.73 6.55 -21.37
N GLN A 319 17.55 5.43 -20.67
CA GLN A 319 18.03 5.23 -19.31
C GLN A 319 19.54 5.40 -19.24
N ASP A 320 20.30 4.77 -20.15
CA ASP A 320 21.76 4.91 -20.26
C ASP A 320 22.20 6.36 -20.56
N ALA A 321 21.34 7.12 -21.26
CA ALA A 321 21.57 8.54 -21.50
C ALA A 321 21.24 9.45 -20.30
N GLY A 322 20.74 8.89 -19.18
CA GLY A 322 20.54 9.59 -17.92
C GLY A 322 19.22 10.36 -17.82
N VAL A 323 18.15 9.94 -18.51
CA VAL A 323 16.82 10.52 -18.32
C VAL A 323 16.25 10.08 -16.96
N GLN A 324 15.38 10.89 -16.38
CA GLN A 324 14.71 10.59 -15.11
C GLN A 324 13.30 10.00 -15.29
N LEU A 325 12.68 10.19 -16.46
CA LEU A 325 11.38 9.60 -16.84
C LEU A 325 11.42 9.13 -18.28
N LEU A 326 10.52 8.19 -18.61
CA LEU A 326 10.25 7.77 -19.97
C LEU A 326 8.84 8.19 -20.40
N ASP A 327 8.74 8.91 -21.50
CA ASP A 327 7.48 9.15 -22.20
C ASP A 327 7.13 7.94 -23.06
N VAL A 328 5.92 7.43 -22.91
CA VAL A 328 5.44 6.21 -23.57
C VAL A 328 4.18 6.52 -24.35
N ASN A 329 4.33 6.66 -25.65
CA ASN A 329 3.27 6.84 -26.62
C ASN A 329 3.29 5.70 -27.65
N VAL A 330 2.19 4.97 -27.76
CA VAL A 330 2.04 3.86 -28.71
C VAL A 330 0.88 4.11 -29.68
N GLY A 331 0.34 5.34 -29.72
CA GLY A 331 -0.80 5.73 -30.54
C GLY A 331 -0.50 5.65 -32.03
N LEU A 332 -1.05 4.64 -32.69
CA LEU A 332 -0.99 4.45 -34.13
C LEU A 332 -2.36 3.96 -34.65
N PRO A 333 -2.96 4.58 -35.69
CA PRO A 333 -4.33 4.28 -36.09
C PRO A 333 -4.61 2.81 -36.42
N GLU A 334 -3.60 2.04 -36.81
CA GLU A 334 -3.73 0.65 -37.25
C GLU A 334 -3.60 -0.40 -36.17
N ILE A 335 -3.43 0.00 -34.90
CA ILE A 335 -3.22 -0.95 -33.78
C ILE A 335 -4.30 -0.79 -32.71
N ASP A 336 -4.48 -1.82 -31.90
CA ASP A 336 -5.25 -1.77 -30.64
C ASP A 336 -4.40 -1.06 -29.58
N GLU A 337 -4.55 0.26 -29.45
CA GLU A 337 -3.76 1.09 -28.55
C GLU A 337 -3.92 0.69 -27.08
N PRO A 338 -5.14 0.44 -26.53
CA PRO A 338 -5.30 -0.03 -25.16
C PRO A 338 -4.54 -1.30 -24.85
N ALA A 339 -4.66 -2.33 -25.69
CA ALA A 339 -3.97 -3.60 -25.49
C ALA A 339 -2.45 -3.45 -25.62
N PHE A 340 -1.99 -2.61 -26.55
CA PHE A 340 -0.56 -2.38 -26.76
C PHE A 340 0.07 -1.57 -25.62
N LEU A 341 -0.61 -0.50 -25.15
CA LEU A 341 -0.11 0.32 -24.03
C LEU A 341 -0.05 -0.49 -22.75
N LEU A 342 -1.08 -1.29 -22.45
CA LEU A 342 -1.07 -2.24 -21.34
C LEU A 342 0.16 -3.15 -21.37
N ARG A 343 0.44 -3.76 -22.55
CA ARG A 343 1.61 -4.62 -22.72
C ARG A 343 2.91 -3.84 -22.58
N ALA A 344 3.04 -2.69 -23.23
CA ALA A 344 4.24 -1.85 -23.17
C ALA A 344 4.57 -1.44 -21.72
N VAL A 345 3.57 -1.01 -20.96
CA VAL A 345 3.76 -0.65 -19.54
C VAL A 345 4.25 -1.85 -18.72
N ARG A 346 3.68 -3.04 -18.90
CA ARG A 346 4.10 -4.26 -18.19
C ARG A 346 5.53 -4.64 -18.50
N GLU A 347 5.89 -4.67 -19.80
CA GLU A 347 7.22 -5.09 -20.23
C GLU A 347 8.30 -4.04 -19.89
N LEU A 348 8.00 -2.75 -19.97
CA LEU A 348 8.92 -1.69 -19.56
C LEU A 348 9.27 -1.81 -18.07
N GLN A 349 8.29 -2.02 -17.20
CA GLN A 349 8.53 -2.21 -15.76
C GLN A 349 9.36 -3.45 -15.43
N ALA A 350 9.48 -4.41 -16.33
CA ALA A 350 10.35 -5.58 -16.16
C ALA A 350 11.83 -5.28 -16.45
N VAL A 351 12.15 -4.21 -17.18
CA VAL A 351 13.52 -3.91 -17.64
C VAL A 351 14.06 -2.56 -17.15
N THR A 352 13.20 -1.66 -16.67
CA THR A 352 13.60 -0.35 -16.15
C THR A 352 12.81 0.02 -14.92
N ASP A 353 13.43 0.73 -13.99
CA ASP A 353 12.77 1.29 -12.80
C ASP A 353 12.50 2.80 -12.94
N LEU A 354 12.66 3.38 -14.13
CA LEU A 354 12.32 4.78 -14.37
C LEU A 354 10.79 4.99 -14.31
N PRO A 355 10.32 6.08 -13.68
CA PRO A 355 8.93 6.48 -13.76
C PRO A 355 8.49 6.71 -15.21
N LEU A 356 7.23 6.36 -15.51
CA LEU A 356 6.65 6.50 -16.82
C LEU A 356 5.71 7.72 -16.90
N GLN A 357 5.76 8.41 -18.03
CA GLN A 357 4.70 9.28 -18.51
C GLN A 357 3.87 8.49 -19.53
N LEU A 358 2.58 8.30 -19.27
CA LEU A 358 1.68 7.66 -20.22
C LEU A 358 1.11 8.75 -21.13
N ASP A 359 1.44 8.67 -22.41
CA ASP A 359 1.04 9.67 -23.41
C ASP A 359 0.04 9.09 -24.40
N THR A 360 -1.23 9.34 -24.15
CA THR A 360 -2.34 8.97 -25.02
C THR A 360 -3.53 9.93 -24.84
N THR A 361 -4.33 10.08 -25.87
CA THR A 361 -5.63 10.78 -25.82
C THR A 361 -6.82 9.83 -25.72
N ASP A 362 -6.59 8.52 -25.78
CA ASP A 362 -7.62 7.49 -25.60
C ASP A 362 -7.80 7.17 -24.11
N PRO A 363 -8.98 7.47 -23.52
CA PRO A 363 -9.23 7.20 -22.10
C PRO A 363 -9.19 5.70 -21.76
N VAL A 364 -9.53 4.82 -22.69
CA VAL A 364 -9.47 3.36 -22.47
C VAL A 364 -8.02 2.88 -22.42
N ALA A 365 -7.16 3.41 -23.31
CA ALA A 365 -5.73 3.14 -23.27
C ALA A 365 -5.08 3.71 -21.99
N MET A 366 -5.46 4.94 -21.60
CA MET A 366 -4.97 5.57 -20.38
C MET A 366 -5.33 4.72 -19.15
N GLU A 367 -6.58 4.31 -18.99
CA GLU A 367 -7.02 3.47 -17.88
C GLU A 367 -6.27 2.14 -17.86
N ALA A 368 -6.15 1.45 -19.00
CA ALA A 368 -5.43 0.18 -19.08
C ALA A 368 -3.95 0.33 -18.66
N GLY A 369 -3.30 1.39 -19.13
CA GLY A 369 -1.92 1.72 -18.76
C GLY A 369 -1.77 2.05 -17.28
N LEU A 370 -2.63 2.91 -16.73
CA LEU A 370 -2.60 3.31 -15.32
C LEU A 370 -2.88 2.13 -14.37
N ARG A 371 -3.79 1.24 -14.71
CA ARG A 371 -4.06 0.03 -13.91
C ARG A 371 -2.83 -0.87 -13.85
N ALA A 372 -2.14 -1.07 -14.97
CA ALA A 372 -0.95 -1.92 -15.05
C ALA A 372 0.32 -1.28 -14.46
N TYR A 373 0.32 0.04 -14.26
CA TYR A 373 1.51 0.75 -13.81
C TYR A 373 1.70 0.65 -12.29
N ASN A 374 2.83 0.16 -11.83
CA ASN A 374 3.20 0.07 -10.42
C ASN A 374 3.90 1.35 -9.96
N GLY A 375 3.14 2.33 -9.52
CA GLY A 375 3.62 3.65 -9.09
C GLY A 375 2.59 4.74 -9.37
N LYS A 376 3.05 6.00 -9.30
CA LYS A 376 2.29 7.19 -9.71
C LYS A 376 2.82 7.68 -11.04
N ALA A 377 2.14 7.38 -12.13
CA ALA A 377 2.51 7.82 -13.48
C ALA A 377 2.33 9.34 -13.66
N MET A 378 3.09 9.93 -14.56
CA MET A 378 2.73 11.19 -15.21
C MET A 378 1.76 10.90 -16.34
N VAL A 379 0.79 11.76 -16.59
CA VAL A 379 -0.19 11.58 -17.69
C VAL A 379 -0.09 12.73 -18.70
N ASN A 380 -0.19 12.38 -19.97
CA ASN A 380 -0.25 13.23 -21.14
C ASN A 380 -1.20 12.57 -22.18
N SER A 381 -2.24 13.22 -22.69
CA SER A 381 -2.54 14.62 -22.50
C SER A 381 -3.96 14.82 -21.95
N VAL A 382 -4.09 15.79 -21.08
CA VAL A 382 -5.37 16.29 -20.62
C VAL A 382 -5.93 17.25 -21.68
N ASN A 383 -7.11 16.95 -22.24
CA ASN A 383 -7.77 17.76 -23.23
C ASN A 383 -9.18 18.18 -22.77
N GLY A 384 -9.75 19.24 -23.37
CA GLY A 384 -11.06 19.77 -23.02
C GLY A 384 -12.27 19.01 -23.57
N LYS A 385 -12.13 17.81 -24.10
CA LYS A 385 -13.21 17.11 -24.82
C LYS A 385 -14.22 16.37 -23.93
N GLY A 386 -14.13 16.46 -22.61
CA GLY A 386 -15.10 15.88 -21.68
C GLY A 386 -14.68 16.02 -20.22
N LEU A 387 -15.58 16.52 -19.37
CA LEU A 387 -15.33 16.65 -17.91
C LEU A 387 -15.38 15.29 -17.17
N SER A 388 -15.91 14.25 -17.81
CA SER A 388 -16.05 12.90 -17.22
C SER A 388 -14.75 12.09 -17.14
N HIS A 389 -13.72 12.46 -17.90
CA HIS A 389 -12.47 11.69 -18.00
C HIS A 389 -11.37 12.13 -17.02
N HIS A 390 -11.63 13.12 -16.16
CA HIS A 390 -10.61 13.72 -15.28
C HIS A 390 -10.82 13.43 -13.78
N ARG A 391 -11.76 12.53 -13.44
CA ARG A 391 -12.09 12.20 -12.04
C ARG A 391 -11.74 10.76 -11.63
N GLN A 392 -10.84 10.11 -12.36
CA GLN A 392 -10.37 8.78 -11.97
C GLN A 392 -8.92 8.82 -11.50
#